data_adf9398530dab9fd8c9b4bb5f45240bd
#
_entry.id   adf9398530dab9fd8c9b4bb5f45240bd
#
_cell.length_a   1.000
_cell.length_b   1.000
_cell.length_c   1.000
_cell.angle_alpha   90.00
_cell.angle_beta   90.00
_cell.angle_gamma   90.00
#
_symmetry.space_group_name_H-M   'P 1'
#
loop_
_entity.id
_entity.type
_entity.pdbx_description
1 polymer ?
#
loop_
_entity_poly.entity_id
_entity_poly.type
_entity_poly.pdbx_seq_one_letter_code
_entity_poly.pdbx_strand_id
1 'polypeptide(L)'
;FPTRRSSDLKQGVIFDVGHGGGAFSWAQAVPAFQQGFYPNVISSDLHDQSMNSGMKDMANVMSKFLALGMSLQDVILRSTWNPAQVIKRPDLGHLSVGAEADLAVFNVREGVFGFTDVRKIAVSGTKKLEAELTIRAGKVVWDLNGLSGQKWAVEK
;
A
#
# COMPACT_ATOMS: atom_id res chain seq x y z
N PHE A 1 13.43 3.81 23.07
CA PHE A 1 12.29 3.72 22.13
C PHE A 1 11.60 2.35 22.03
N PRO A 2 12.22 1.19 22.38
CA PRO A 2 11.59 -0.12 22.17
C PRO A 2 10.47 -0.46 23.16
N THR A 3 10.51 0.06 24.37
CA THR A 3 9.67 -0.42 25.48
C THR A 3 8.22 0.07 25.46
N ARG A 4 7.95 1.28 25.00
CA ARG A 4 6.59 1.82 24.95
C ARG A 4 5.73 1.16 23.86
N ARG A 5 6.27 0.99 22.63
CA ARG A 5 5.53 0.42 21.50
C ARG A 5 5.11 -1.04 21.74
N SER A 6 5.94 -1.86 22.38
CA SER A 6 5.55 -3.24 22.67
C SER A 6 4.50 -3.33 23.79
N SER A 7 4.48 -2.39 24.73
CA SER A 7 3.42 -2.30 25.74
C SER A 7 2.10 -1.85 25.12
N ASP A 8 2.14 -0.88 24.20
CA ASP A 8 0.97 -0.35 23.54
C ASP A 8 0.28 -1.41 22.64
N LEU A 9 1.06 -2.20 21.91
CA LEU A 9 0.52 -3.35 21.15
C LEU A 9 -0.16 -4.37 22.06
N LYS A 10 0.41 -4.66 23.24
CA LYS A 10 -0.21 -5.56 24.23
C LYS A 10 -1.49 -5.00 24.84
N GLN A 11 -1.66 -3.68 24.84
CA GLN A 11 -2.86 -2.98 25.28
C GLN A 11 -3.91 -2.80 24.16
N GLY A 12 -3.67 -3.37 22.98
CA GLY A 12 -4.60 -3.31 21.86
C GLY A 12 -4.57 -2.00 21.06
N VAL A 13 -3.54 -1.18 21.24
CA VAL A 13 -3.34 0.03 20.40
C VAL A 13 -3.05 -0.40 18.95
N ILE A 14 -3.80 0.16 18.04
CA ILE A 14 -3.66 -0.09 16.59
C ILE A 14 -2.77 1.00 16.00
N PHE A 15 -1.73 0.57 15.30
CA PHE A 15 -0.81 1.46 14.61
C PHE A 15 -1.14 1.50 13.13
N ASP A 16 -1.50 2.67 12.64
CA ASP A 16 -1.59 2.97 11.22
C ASP A 16 -0.37 3.77 10.78
N VAL A 17 0.18 3.42 9.62
CA VAL A 17 1.20 4.23 8.96
C VAL A 17 0.57 4.95 7.78
N GLY A 18 0.03 6.13 8.06
CA GLY A 18 -0.36 7.12 7.06
C GLY A 18 0.90 7.83 6.56
N HIS A 19 1.29 7.62 5.29
CA HIS A 19 2.53 8.18 4.76
C HIS A 19 2.48 9.70 4.61
N GLY A 20 1.42 10.21 3.95
CA GLY A 20 1.21 11.63 3.70
C GLY A 20 2.42 12.38 3.16
N GLY A 21 2.42 13.69 3.42
CA GLY A 21 3.54 14.57 3.08
C GLY A 21 4.60 14.68 4.17
N GLY A 22 4.32 14.24 5.41
CA GLY A 22 5.18 14.49 6.58
C GLY A 22 5.44 13.31 7.53
N ALA A 23 4.73 12.19 7.41
CA ALA A 23 4.71 11.17 8.45
C ALA A 23 5.69 10.01 8.26
N PHE A 24 6.05 9.64 7.04
CA PHE A 24 6.93 8.49 6.78
C PHE A 24 8.39 8.89 6.60
N SER A 25 9.28 8.34 7.44
CA SER A 25 10.73 8.54 7.35
C SER A 25 11.48 7.21 7.43
N TRP A 26 12.43 6.99 6.54
CA TRP A 26 13.30 5.80 6.56
C TRP A 26 14.12 5.69 7.85
N ALA A 27 14.55 6.82 8.39
CA ALA A 27 15.30 6.87 9.64
C ALA A 27 14.51 6.31 10.84
N GLN A 28 13.17 6.27 10.76
CA GLN A 28 12.30 5.67 11.77
C GLN A 28 11.80 4.29 11.35
N ALA A 29 11.44 4.12 10.09
CA ALA A 29 10.86 2.87 9.60
C ALA A 29 11.86 1.71 9.64
N VAL A 30 13.08 1.91 9.15
CA VAL A 30 14.10 0.85 9.10
C VAL A 30 14.43 0.29 10.50
N PRO A 31 14.79 1.10 11.51
CA PRO A 31 15.04 0.56 12.85
C PRO A 31 13.81 -0.07 13.49
N ALA A 32 12.60 0.42 13.23
CA ALA A 32 11.37 -0.17 13.74
C ALA A 32 11.18 -1.60 13.19
N PHE A 33 11.36 -1.78 11.90
CA PHE A 33 11.27 -3.10 11.24
C PHE A 33 12.35 -4.06 11.72
N GLN A 34 13.60 -3.59 11.86
CA GLN A 34 14.70 -4.40 12.41
C GLN A 34 14.43 -4.89 13.83
N GLN A 35 13.62 -4.17 14.61
CA GLN A 35 13.17 -4.56 15.94
C GLN A 35 11.89 -5.39 15.94
N GLY A 36 11.40 -5.83 14.77
CA GLY A 36 10.19 -6.63 14.62
C GLY A 36 8.89 -5.84 14.79
N PHE A 37 8.93 -4.52 14.74
CA PHE A 37 7.71 -3.71 14.78
C PHE A 37 7.11 -3.57 13.38
N TYR A 38 5.89 -4.08 13.23
CA TYR A 38 5.10 -3.96 11.99
C TYR A 38 3.79 -3.22 12.29
N PRO A 39 3.38 -2.25 11.46
CA PRO A 39 2.11 -1.54 11.67
C PRO A 39 0.93 -2.50 11.44
N ASN A 40 -0.18 -2.26 12.13
CA ASN A 40 -1.40 -3.03 11.91
C ASN A 40 -2.06 -2.70 10.57
N VAL A 41 -1.96 -1.44 10.17
CA VAL A 41 -2.58 -0.84 8.99
C VAL A 41 -1.54 -0.03 8.21
N ILE A 42 -1.65 -0.06 6.90
CA ILE A 42 -0.89 0.76 5.97
C ILE A 42 -1.89 1.63 5.21
N SER A 43 -1.75 2.94 5.31
CA SER A 43 -2.59 3.91 4.61
C SER A 43 -1.74 4.96 3.89
N SER A 44 -2.36 5.71 2.99
CA SER A 44 -1.62 6.67 2.16
C SER A 44 -1.59 8.07 2.75
N ASP A 45 -2.65 8.50 3.44
CA ASP A 45 -2.87 9.91 3.80
C ASP A 45 -2.72 10.84 2.57
N LEU A 46 -3.35 10.41 1.45
CA LEU A 46 -3.27 11.13 0.18
C LEU A 46 -4.02 12.46 0.25
N HIS A 47 -3.30 13.54 -0.05
CA HIS A 47 -3.84 14.88 -0.17
C HIS A 47 -3.04 15.67 -1.22
N ASP A 48 -3.49 16.86 -1.60
CA ASP A 48 -2.93 17.69 -2.67
C ASP A 48 -1.41 17.91 -2.55
N GLN A 49 -0.91 18.13 -1.33
CA GLN A 49 0.53 18.36 -1.10
C GLN A 49 1.35 17.07 -1.05
N SER A 50 0.74 15.91 -0.81
CA SER A 50 1.46 14.64 -0.68
C SER A 50 1.63 13.87 -1.98
N MET A 51 0.72 14.03 -2.94
CA MET A 51 0.73 13.27 -4.20
C MET A 51 1.96 13.52 -5.08
N ASN A 52 2.56 14.71 -5.00
CA ASN A 52 3.78 15.08 -5.73
C ASN A 52 5.06 14.97 -4.88
N SER A 53 4.94 14.47 -3.65
CA SER A 53 6.06 14.25 -2.71
C SER A 53 6.55 12.79 -2.75
N GLY A 54 7.26 12.35 -1.73
CA GLY A 54 7.74 10.96 -1.60
C GLY A 54 6.64 9.89 -1.54
N MET A 55 5.40 10.25 -1.18
CA MET A 55 4.29 9.30 -1.04
C MET A 55 3.75 8.82 -2.40
N LYS A 56 3.49 9.72 -3.33
CA LYS A 56 2.92 9.52 -4.68
C LYS A 56 1.52 8.90 -4.69
N ASP A 57 1.40 7.61 -4.45
CA ASP A 57 0.16 6.82 -4.48
C ASP A 57 0.25 5.63 -3.51
N MET A 58 -0.86 4.91 -3.34
CA MET A 58 -0.92 3.75 -2.44
C MET A 58 0.00 2.61 -2.91
N ALA A 59 0.16 2.38 -4.21
CA ALA A 59 1.06 1.35 -4.74
C ALA A 59 2.53 1.65 -4.37
N ASN A 60 2.92 2.94 -4.39
CA ASN A 60 4.24 3.38 -3.95
C ASN A 60 4.43 3.17 -2.44
N VAL A 61 3.42 3.51 -1.63
CA VAL A 61 3.47 3.26 -0.18
C VAL A 61 3.63 1.77 0.11
N MET A 62 2.79 0.92 -0.48
CA MET A 62 2.87 -0.54 -0.34
C MET A 62 4.25 -1.07 -0.76
N SER A 63 4.82 -0.55 -1.83
CA SER A 63 6.15 -0.95 -2.32
C SER A 63 7.27 -0.63 -1.33
N LYS A 64 7.14 0.44 -0.54
CA LYS A 64 8.10 0.76 0.53
C LYS A 64 8.12 -0.29 1.63
N PHE A 65 6.97 -0.87 1.95
CA PHE A 65 6.89 -1.96 2.92
C PHE A 65 7.48 -3.27 2.37
N LEU A 66 7.36 -3.52 1.06
CA LEU A 66 8.11 -4.59 0.40
C LEU A 66 9.62 -4.36 0.49
N ALA A 67 10.08 -3.12 0.29
CA ALA A 67 11.50 -2.75 0.42
C ALA A 67 12.02 -2.87 1.87
N LEU A 68 11.14 -2.75 2.87
CA LEU A 68 11.45 -3.04 4.28
C LEU A 68 11.49 -4.54 4.61
N GLY A 69 11.16 -5.43 3.64
CA GLY A 69 11.18 -6.88 3.83
C GLY A 69 9.85 -7.50 4.23
N MET A 70 8.76 -6.75 4.23
CA MET A 70 7.43 -7.32 4.46
C MET A 70 7.00 -8.20 3.29
N SER A 71 6.30 -9.30 3.55
CA SER A 71 5.74 -10.15 2.49
C SER A 71 4.65 -9.42 1.70
N LEU A 72 4.47 -9.78 0.43
CA LEU A 72 3.40 -9.20 -0.39
C LEU A 72 2.01 -9.45 0.24
N GLN A 73 1.79 -10.64 0.80
CA GLN A 73 0.54 -10.99 1.45
C GLN A 73 0.27 -10.10 2.67
N ASP A 74 1.28 -9.87 3.51
CA ASP A 74 1.14 -8.98 4.68
C ASP A 74 0.88 -7.53 4.27
N VAL A 75 1.55 -7.04 3.23
CA VAL A 75 1.34 -5.68 2.71
C VAL A 75 -0.11 -5.54 2.22
N ILE A 76 -0.61 -6.50 1.44
CA ILE A 76 -2.00 -6.48 0.96
C ILE A 76 -2.97 -6.54 2.14
N LEU A 77 -2.79 -7.48 3.06
CA LEU A 77 -3.66 -7.65 4.23
C LEU A 77 -3.78 -6.36 5.05
N ARG A 78 -2.65 -5.69 5.30
CA ARG A 78 -2.57 -4.43 6.07
C ARG A 78 -3.06 -3.21 5.29
N SER A 79 -3.25 -3.34 3.99
CA SER A 79 -3.76 -2.27 3.13
C SER A 79 -5.23 -2.48 2.71
N THR A 80 -5.84 -3.61 3.07
CA THR A 80 -7.22 -3.98 2.68
C THR A 80 -8.06 -4.45 3.85
N TRP A 81 -7.91 -5.72 4.25
CA TRP A 81 -8.71 -6.33 5.30
C TRP A 81 -8.52 -5.68 6.66
N ASN A 82 -7.27 -5.47 7.10
CA ASN A 82 -7.01 -4.90 8.42
C ASN A 82 -7.64 -3.51 8.59
N PRO A 83 -7.45 -2.53 7.68
CA PRO A 83 -8.11 -1.23 7.81
C PRO A 83 -9.64 -1.36 7.82
N ALA A 84 -10.23 -2.26 7.04
CA ALA A 84 -11.67 -2.49 7.04
C ALA A 84 -12.17 -2.94 8.43
N GLN A 85 -11.43 -3.83 9.11
CA GLN A 85 -11.76 -4.26 10.48
C GLN A 85 -11.64 -3.09 11.48
N VAL A 86 -10.60 -2.27 11.35
CA VAL A 86 -10.36 -1.12 12.25
C VAL A 86 -11.50 -0.11 12.17
N ILE A 87 -12.01 0.17 10.96
CA ILE A 87 -13.14 1.09 10.77
C ILE A 87 -14.50 0.41 10.95
N LYS A 88 -14.52 -0.87 11.38
CA LYS A 88 -15.74 -1.67 11.61
C LYS A 88 -16.59 -1.86 10.34
N ARG A 89 -15.95 -2.03 9.20
CA ARG A 89 -16.56 -2.33 7.90
C ARG A 89 -16.10 -3.71 7.40
N PRO A 90 -16.55 -4.82 8.06
CA PRO A 90 -16.16 -6.17 7.67
C PRO A 90 -16.71 -6.60 6.30
N ASP A 91 -17.57 -5.82 5.71
CA ASP A 91 -18.11 -5.94 4.35
C ASP A 91 -17.10 -5.49 3.27
N LEU A 92 -15.98 -4.85 3.68
CA LEU A 92 -14.94 -4.33 2.78
C LEU A 92 -13.62 -5.08 2.92
N GLY A 93 -12.72 -4.86 1.97
CA GLY A 93 -11.33 -5.32 2.02
C GLY A 93 -11.11 -6.80 1.74
N HIS A 94 -12.10 -7.49 1.15
CA HIS A 94 -12.03 -8.91 0.80
C HIS A 94 -12.72 -9.19 -0.54
N LEU A 95 -12.48 -10.41 -1.08
CA LEU A 95 -13.00 -10.85 -2.39
C LEU A 95 -14.05 -11.97 -2.27
N SER A 96 -14.78 -12.01 -1.17
CA SER A 96 -15.82 -13.03 -0.97
C SER A 96 -17.01 -12.79 -1.92
N VAL A 97 -17.72 -13.86 -2.27
CA VAL A 97 -18.94 -13.76 -3.07
C VAL A 97 -19.97 -12.88 -2.34
N GLY A 98 -20.51 -11.89 -3.06
CA GLY A 98 -21.44 -10.89 -2.52
C GLY A 98 -20.81 -9.63 -1.95
N ALA A 99 -19.47 -9.55 -1.86
CA ALA A 99 -18.79 -8.31 -1.52
C ALA A 99 -18.90 -7.28 -2.66
N GLU A 100 -18.75 -6.00 -2.30
CA GLU A 100 -18.63 -4.92 -3.28
C GLU A 100 -17.47 -5.21 -4.24
N ALA A 101 -17.70 -5.06 -5.54
CA ALA A 101 -16.67 -5.32 -6.54
C ALA A 101 -15.71 -4.11 -6.70
N ASP A 102 -15.03 -3.81 -5.60
CA ASP A 102 -13.95 -2.82 -5.53
C ASP A 102 -12.60 -3.54 -5.53
N LEU A 103 -11.91 -3.52 -6.66
CA LEU A 103 -10.73 -4.35 -6.92
C LEU A 103 -9.58 -3.50 -7.43
N ALA A 104 -8.37 -3.81 -6.96
CA ALA A 104 -7.14 -3.30 -7.55
C ALA A 104 -6.26 -4.47 -8.00
N VAL A 105 -5.91 -4.49 -9.27
CA VAL A 105 -4.97 -5.45 -9.85
C VAL A 105 -3.61 -4.79 -9.94
N PHE A 106 -2.61 -5.45 -9.39
CA PHE A 106 -1.24 -4.97 -9.40
C PHE A 106 -0.33 -5.88 -10.19
N ASN A 107 0.56 -5.28 -10.94
CA ASN A 107 1.74 -5.95 -11.45
C ASN A 107 2.88 -5.81 -10.43
N VAL A 108 3.52 -6.94 -10.08
CA VAL A 108 4.70 -6.95 -9.21
C VAL A 108 5.93 -6.89 -10.10
N ARG A 109 6.49 -5.69 -10.27
CA ARG A 109 7.69 -5.49 -11.06
C ARG A 109 8.94 -5.84 -10.25
N GLU A 110 9.84 -6.60 -10.86
CA GLU A 110 11.17 -6.88 -10.31
C GLU A 110 12.23 -6.01 -11.00
N GLY A 111 13.19 -5.53 -10.22
CA GLY A 111 14.23 -4.62 -10.70
C GLY A 111 14.86 -3.84 -9.56
N VAL A 112 15.49 -2.73 -9.86
CA VAL A 112 16.04 -1.79 -8.86
C VAL A 112 15.21 -0.52 -8.89
N PHE A 113 14.54 -0.24 -7.78
CA PHE A 113 13.64 0.90 -7.65
C PHE A 113 14.04 1.75 -6.45
N GLY A 114 14.05 3.09 -6.62
CA GLY A 114 14.28 4.04 -5.55
C GLY A 114 12.97 4.51 -4.92
N PHE A 115 12.87 4.46 -3.58
CA PHE A 115 11.72 4.93 -2.83
C PHE A 115 12.13 6.06 -1.89
N THR A 116 11.61 7.26 -2.14
CA THR A 116 11.90 8.46 -1.34
C THR A 116 10.93 8.60 -0.18
N ASP A 117 11.45 9.02 0.98
CA ASP A 117 10.64 9.42 2.12
C ASP A 117 10.29 10.92 2.10
N VAL A 118 9.63 11.39 3.16
CA VAL A 118 9.25 12.81 3.32
C VAL A 118 10.43 13.77 3.44
N ARG A 119 11.64 13.26 3.74
CA ARG A 119 12.89 14.02 3.82
C ARG A 119 13.72 13.92 2.55
N LYS A 120 13.17 13.35 1.46
CA LYS A 120 13.83 13.09 0.18
C LYS A 120 15.00 12.10 0.28
N ILE A 121 15.06 11.30 1.35
CA ILE A 121 16.02 10.21 1.47
C ILE A 121 15.47 9.02 0.69
N ALA A 122 16.30 8.42 -0.17
CA ALA A 122 15.93 7.29 -1.01
C ALA A 122 16.51 5.99 -0.45
N VAL A 123 15.67 4.93 -0.45
CA VAL A 123 16.07 3.55 -0.20
C VAL A 123 15.77 2.74 -1.45
N SER A 124 16.67 1.83 -1.81
CA SER A 124 16.47 0.91 -2.94
C SER A 124 15.66 -0.30 -2.50
N GLY A 125 14.75 -0.73 -3.38
CA GLY A 125 14.04 -2.00 -3.25
C GLY A 125 14.08 -2.77 -4.56
N THR A 126 13.82 -4.07 -4.49
CA THR A 126 13.88 -4.98 -5.65
C THR A 126 12.51 -5.25 -6.27
N LYS A 127 11.43 -4.83 -5.60
CA LYS A 127 10.05 -5.02 -6.04
C LYS A 127 9.28 -3.71 -5.99
N LYS A 128 8.45 -3.47 -7.01
CA LYS A 128 7.54 -2.34 -7.09
C LYS A 128 6.16 -2.82 -7.50
N LEU A 129 5.13 -2.38 -6.80
CA LEU A 129 3.75 -2.53 -7.22
C LEU A 129 3.38 -1.44 -8.20
N GLU A 130 2.73 -1.82 -9.27
CA GLU A 130 2.21 -0.92 -10.29
C GLU A 130 0.74 -1.26 -10.51
N ALA A 131 -0.14 -0.28 -10.33
CA ALA A 131 -1.57 -0.48 -10.53
C ALA A 131 -1.86 -0.70 -12.01
N GLU A 132 -2.33 -1.89 -12.36
CA GLU A 132 -2.64 -2.31 -13.71
C GLU A 132 -4.10 -2.01 -14.06
N LEU A 133 -5.02 -2.36 -13.15
CA LEU A 133 -6.45 -2.15 -13.32
C LEU A 133 -7.08 -1.78 -11.99
N THR A 134 -8.02 -0.83 -12.01
CA THR A 134 -8.85 -0.52 -10.85
C THR A 134 -10.33 -0.63 -11.24
N ILE A 135 -11.07 -1.39 -10.45
CA ILE A 135 -12.51 -1.58 -10.60
C ILE A 135 -13.19 -1.00 -9.37
N ARG A 136 -14.23 -0.21 -9.56
CA ARG A 136 -15.09 0.32 -8.51
C ARG A 136 -16.54 -0.04 -8.80
N ALA A 137 -17.21 -0.65 -7.83
CA ALA A 137 -18.59 -1.12 -7.96
C ALA A 137 -18.80 -1.91 -9.28
N GLY A 138 -17.86 -2.79 -9.62
CA GLY A 138 -17.89 -3.62 -10.82
C GLY A 138 -17.54 -2.88 -12.14
N LYS A 139 -17.19 -1.60 -12.10
CA LYS A 139 -16.83 -0.81 -13.30
C LYS A 139 -15.34 -0.51 -13.31
N VAL A 140 -14.69 -0.70 -14.46
CA VAL A 140 -13.30 -0.30 -14.67
C VAL A 140 -13.21 1.23 -14.63
N VAL A 141 -12.40 1.75 -13.69
CA VAL A 141 -12.17 3.21 -13.52
C VAL A 141 -10.74 3.62 -13.84
N TRP A 142 -9.83 2.65 -13.91
CA TRP A 142 -8.44 2.83 -14.33
C TRP A 142 -7.98 1.58 -15.06
N ASP A 143 -7.30 1.75 -16.18
CA ASP A 143 -6.72 0.68 -16.97
C ASP A 143 -5.43 1.18 -17.61
N LEU A 144 -4.29 0.75 -17.06
CA LEU A 144 -2.97 1.25 -17.46
C LEU A 144 -2.59 0.83 -18.88
N ASN A 145 -2.90 -0.42 -19.25
CA ASN A 145 -2.43 -1.03 -20.48
C ASN A 145 -3.56 -1.50 -21.42
N GLY A 146 -4.79 -1.03 -21.18
CA GLY A 146 -5.95 -1.32 -22.05
C GLY A 146 -6.43 -2.78 -21.95
N LEU A 147 -6.25 -3.43 -20.80
CA LEU A 147 -6.66 -4.82 -20.59
C LEU A 147 -8.16 -5.04 -20.76
N SER A 148 -8.96 -4.01 -20.44
CA SER A 148 -10.43 -4.03 -20.58
C SER A 148 -10.92 -3.57 -21.94
N GLY A 149 -10.01 -3.08 -22.80
CA GLY A 149 -10.33 -2.56 -24.11
C GLY A 149 -10.60 -3.67 -25.15
N GLN A 150 -11.37 -3.33 -26.16
CA GLN A 150 -11.53 -4.22 -27.33
C GLN A 150 -10.25 -4.19 -28.17
N LYS A 151 -9.79 -5.36 -28.57
CA LYS A 151 -8.65 -5.47 -29.47
C LYS A 151 -9.01 -4.90 -30.86
N TRP A 152 -8.15 -4.09 -31.43
CA TRP A 152 -8.29 -3.64 -32.80
C TRP A 152 -8.31 -4.85 -33.75
N ALA A 153 -9.44 -5.05 -34.41
CA ALA A 153 -9.54 -6.06 -35.48
C ALA A 153 -9.12 -5.40 -36.80
N VAL A 154 -8.00 -5.84 -37.36
CA VAL A 154 -7.65 -5.49 -38.73
C VAL A 154 -8.58 -6.30 -39.64
N GLU A 155 -9.55 -5.65 -40.26
CA GLU A 155 -10.29 -6.27 -41.37
C GLU A 155 -9.29 -6.59 -42.50
N LYS A 156 -9.19 -7.90 -42.84
CA LYS A 156 -8.36 -8.39 -43.94
C LYS A 156 -9.08 -8.21 -45.27
#